data_ef30efcadb7a81c3cf9b8bd764782d94
#
_entry.id   ef30efcadb7a81c3cf9b8bd764782d94
#
_cell.length_a   1.000
_cell.length_b   1.000
_cell.length_c   1.000
_cell.angle_alpha   90.00
_cell.angle_beta   90.00
_cell.angle_gamma   90.00
#
_symmetry.space_group_name_H-M   'P 1'
#
loop_
_entity.id
_entity.type
_entity.pdbx_description
1 polymer ?
#
loop_
_entity_poly.entity_id
_entity_poly.type
_entity_poly.pdbx_seq_one_letter_code
_entity_poly.pdbx_strand_id
1 'polypeptide(L)'
;PIPGAPKENTIMKTVLDAVALVGGENCSPNIVGVAVGGFGLDYTENLARKAIYREPLNSRHEDPQVAALEEKLFTAINNLGIGPIGVGGETTCLGLHMEIAGCHSAVFPIAVTFYCWSARYSRARIYQEGKVEFITHPELKEVIAHG
;
A
#
# COMPACT_ATOMS: atom_id res chain seq x y z
N PRO A 1 11.93 11.72 14.41
CA PRO A 1 12.69 10.48 14.16
C PRO A 1 12.45 9.51 15.32
N ILE A 2 12.01 8.30 15.01
CA ILE A 2 11.89 7.25 16.02
C ILE A 2 13.34 6.85 16.37
N PRO A 3 13.80 6.98 17.62
CA PRO A 3 15.14 6.55 17.99
C PRO A 3 15.30 5.07 17.66
N GLY A 4 16.33 4.73 16.89
CA GLY A 4 16.58 3.36 16.46
C GLY A 4 15.92 2.97 15.13
N ALA A 5 15.09 3.83 14.49
CA ALA A 5 14.48 3.52 13.20
C ALA A 5 15.53 3.16 12.14
N PRO A 6 15.27 2.14 11.30
CA PRO A 6 16.16 1.84 10.21
C PRO A 6 16.31 3.09 9.34
N LYS A 7 17.52 3.30 8.85
CA LYS A 7 17.76 4.41 7.93
C LYS A 7 16.82 4.25 6.73
N GLU A 8 16.32 5.34 6.20
CA GLU A 8 15.46 5.38 5.01
C GLU A 8 15.98 4.44 3.90
N ASN A 9 17.29 4.46 3.64
CA ASN A 9 17.91 3.58 2.64
C ASN A 9 17.73 2.08 2.93
N THR A 10 17.65 1.68 4.20
CA THR A 10 17.41 0.27 4.55
C THR A 10 15.98 -0.13 4.20
N ILE A 11 15.01 0.74 4.51
CA ILE A 11 13.61 0.50 4.16
C ILE A 11 13.47 0.45 2.64
N MET A 12 14.02 1.45 1.94
CA MET A 12 14.01 1.51 0.47
C MET A 12 14.57 0.23 -0.15
N LYS A 13 15.75 -0.18 0.29
CA LYS A 13 16.39 -1.39 -0.22
C LYS A 13 15.54 -2.64 0.03
N THR A 14 15.04 -2.82 1.25
CA THR A 14 14.23 -3.99 1.60
C THR A 14 12.97 -4.09 0.75
N VAL A 15 12.29 -2.96 0.54
CA VAL A 15 11.06 -2.93 -0.27
C VAL A 15 11.38 -3.21 -1.75
N LEU A 16 12.42 -2.57 -2.30
CA LEU A 16 12.80 -2.77 -3.71
C LEU A 16 13.31 -4.19 -3.97
N ASP A 17 14.08 -4.76 -3.06
CA ASP A 17 14.51 -6.17 -3.15
C ASP A 17 13.31 -7.12 -3.16
N ALA A 18 12.31 -6.87 -2.29
CA ALA A 18 11.10 -7.69 -2.25
C ALA A 18 10.30 -7.59 -3.56
N VAL A 19 10.14 -6.38 -4.09
CA VAL A 19 9.45 -6.16 -5.37
C VAL A 19 10.19 -6.84 -6.52
N ALA A 20 11.50 -6.67 -6.58
CA ALA A 20 12.33 -7.27 -7.64
C ALA A 20 12.34 -8.79 -7.57
N LEU A 21 12.37 -9.37 -6.35
CA LEU A 21 12.33 -10.82 -6.13
C LEU A 21 11.02 -11.44 -6.63
N VAL A 22 9.90 -10.79 -6.32
CA VAL A 22 8.58 -11.29 -6.73
C VAL A 22 8.30 -11.00 -8.22
N GLY A 23 8.87 -9.94 -8.75
CA GLY A 23 8.74 -9.58 -10.17
C GLY A 23 7.29 -9.53 -10.63
N GLY A 24 6.96 -10.26 -11.69
CA GLY A 24 5.61 -10.33 -12.24
C GLY A 24 4.70 -11.39 -11.60
N GLU A 25 5.21 -12.23 -10.71
CA GLU A 25 4.47 -13.38 -10.16
C GLU A 25 3.28 -12.96 -9.28
N ASN A 26 3.32 -11.75 -8.73
CA ASN A 26 2.24 -11.18 -7.93
C ASN A 26 1.15 -10.47 -8.74
N CYS A 27 1.08 -10.71 -10.04
CA CYS A 27 0.13 -10.08 -10.95
C CYS A 27 0.23 -8.55 -10.92
N SER A 28 1.43 -7.99 -11.17
CA SER A 28 1.60 -6.55 -11.37
C SER A 28 0.77 -6.03 -12.56
N PRO A 29 0.35 -4.75 -12.58
CA PRO A 29 0.63 -3.73 -11.59
C PRO A 29 -0.20 -3.93 -10.31
N ASN A 30 0.49 -3.95 -9.18
CA ASN A 30 -0.08 -4.31 -7.89
C ASN A 30 -0.29 -3.10 -6.96
N ILE A 31 -0.84 -3.36 -5.79
CA ILE A 31 -0.83 -2.43 -4.65
C ILE A 31 0.17 -2.98 -3.63
N VAL A 32 1.09 -2.14 -3.20
CA VAL A 32 2.13 -2.50 -2.23
C VAL A 32 1.79 -1.94 -0.86
N GLY A 33 1.70 -2.81 0.12
CA GLY A 33 1.59 -2.45 1.53
C GLY A 33 2.91 -2.66 2.24
N VAL A 34 3.39 -1.65 2.92
CA VAL A 34 4.64 -1.69 3.69
C VAL A 34 4.33 -1.39 5.15
N ALA A 35 4.94 -2.13 6.06
CA ALA A 35 4.93 -1.77 7.47
C ALA A 35 6.32 -1.81 8.07
N VAL A 36 6.58 -0.89 8.98
CA VAL A 36 7.85 -0.78 9.69
C VAL A 36 7.59 -0.69 11.19
N GLY A 37 8.25 -1.55 11.96
CA GLY A 37 8.09 -1.61 13.40
C GLY A 37 6.97 -2.57 13.84
N GLY A 38 6.70 -2.58 15.14
CA GLY A 38 5.77 -3.51 15.78
C GLY A 38 6.46 -4.47 16.75
N PHE A 39 5.68 -5.29 17.44
CA PHE A 39 6.16 -6.21 18.47
C PHE A 39 6.48 -7.61 17.97
N GLY A 40 6.46 -7.85 16.68
CA GLY A 40 6.74 -9.14 16.06
C GLY A 40 6.29 -9.16 14.61
N LEU A 41 6.73 -10.19 13.88
CA LEU A 41 6.47 -10.30 12.45
C LEU A 41 4.97 -10.33 12.15
N ASP A 42 4.17 -11.10 12.89
CA ASP A 42 2.72 -11.22 12.69
C ASP A 42 2.01 -9.86 12.78
N TYR A 43 2.41 -9.06 13.78
CA TYR A 43 1.85 -7.72 13.94
C TYR A 43 2.22 -6.81 12.76
N THR A 44 3.50 -6.84 12.36
CA THR A 44 4.01 -6.02 11.25
C THR A 44 3.38 -6.43 9.92
N GLU A 45 3.19 -7.72 9.67
CA GLU A 45 2.46 -8.20 8.50
C GLU A 45 1.02 -7.72 8.48
N ASN A 46 0.32 -7.76 9.61
CA ASN A 46 -1.05 -7.26 9.69
C ASN A 46 -1.14 -5.76 9.42
N LEU A 47 -0.14 -4.97 9.86
CA LEU A 47 -0.05 -3.55 9.52
C LEU A 47 0.18 -3.35 8.01
N ALA A 48 1.07 -4.12 7.39
CA ALA A 48 1.30 -4.04 5.95
C ALA A 48 0.03 -4.39 5.15
N ARG A 49 -0.72 -5.41 5.59
CA ARG A 49 -2.02 -5.76 5.01
C ARG A 49 -3.05 -4.64 5.19
N LYS A 50 -3.09 -4.00 6.36
CA LYS A 50 -3.95 -2.83 6.59
C LYS A 50 -3.61 -1.68 5.64
N ALA A 51 -2.33 -1.44 5.39
CA ALA A 51 -1.87 -0.40 4.48
C ALA A 51 -2.45 -0.55 3.06
N ILE A 52 -2.55 -1.77 2.54
CA ILE A 52 -3.12 -2.05 1.21
C ILE A 52 -4.54 -1.47 1.05
N TYR A 53 -5.34 -1.50 2.10
CA TYR A 53 -6.74 -1.07 2.07
C TYR A 53 -6.94 0.40 2.37
N ARG A 54 -5.88 1.21 2.43
CA ARG A 54 -6.02 2.64 2.60
C ARG A 54 -6.61 3.28 1.35
N GLU A 55 -7.60 4.11 1.53
CA GLU A 55 -8.31 4.82 0.47
C GLU A 55 -8.14 6.34 0.60
N PRO A 56 -8.14 7.03 -0.53
CA PRO A 56 -8.08 6.53 -1.91
C PRO A 56 -6.69 5.97 -2.25
N LEU A 57 -6.58 5.22 -3.34
CA LEU A 57 -5.36 4.51 -3.75
C LEU A 57 -4.13 5.44 -3.91
N ASN A 58 -4.36 6.68 -4.25
CA ASN A 58 -3.33 7.72 -4.36
C ASN A 58 -3.17 8.56 -3.07
N SER A 59 -3.80 8.15 -1.96
CA SER A 59 -3.61 8.82 -0.68
C SER A 59 -2.19 8.67 -0.18
N ARG A 60 -1.79 9.58 0.70
CA ARG A 60 -0.51 9.53 1.41
C ARG A 60 -0.75 9.49 2.91
N HIS A 61 0.24 9.02 3.63
CA HIS A 61 0.20 8.95 5.08
C HIS A 61 0.04 10.35 5.70
N GLU A 62 -0.62 10.44 6.87
CA GLU A 62 -0.83 11.71 7.59
C GLU A 62 0.48 12.33 8.06
N ASP A 63 1.49 11.50 8.42
CA ASP A 63 2.83 11.97 8.74
C ASP A 63 3.56 12.34 7.45
N PRO A 64 4.02 13.62 7.32
CA PRO A 64 4.69 14.09 6.11
C PRO A 64 6.00 13.36 5.78
N GLN A 65 6.72 12.84 6.78
CA GLN A 65 7.96 12.08 6.55
C GLN A 65 7.66 10.72 5.93
N VAL A 66 6.61 10.07 6.42
CA VAL A 66 6.14 8.79 5.86
C VAL A 66 5.57 9.00 4.47
N ALA A 67 4.77 10.03 4.27
CA ALA A 67 4.22 10.40 2.96
C ALA A 67 5.31 10.63 1.92
N ALA A 68 6.40 11.32 2.30
CA ALA A 68 7.54 11.53 1.41
C ALA A 68 8.26 10.22 1.05
N LEU A 69 8.34 9.27 2.00
CA LEU A 69 8.93 7.96 1.75
C LEU A 69 8.01 7.08 0.88
N GLU A 70 6.69 7.15 1.07
CA GLU A 70 5.72 6.50 0.18
C GLU A 70 5.91 6.95 -1.27
N GLU A 71 6.04 8.25 -1.50
CA GLU A 71 6.21 8.81 -2.85
C GLU A 71 7.54 8.38 -3.48
N LYS A 72 8.63 8.39 -2.70
CA LYS A 72 9.94 7.92 -3.17
C LYS A 72 9.91 6.44 -3.54
N LEU A 73 9.30 5.61 -2.70
CA LEU A 73 9.16 4.18 -2.94
C LEU A 73 8.28 3.89 -4.16
N PHE A 74 7.15 4.56 -4.27
CA PHE A 74 6.24 4.43 -5.40
C PHE A 74 6.94 4.73 -6.73
N THR A 75 7.67 5.83 -6.78
CA THR A 75 8.46 6.22 -7.94
C THR A 75 9.57 5.21 -8.25
N ALA A 76 10.31 4.78 -7.22
CA ALA A 76 11.40 3.83 -7.39
C ALA A 76 10.93 2.45 -7.87
N ILE A 77 9.79 1.96 -7.37
CA ILE A 77 9.20 0.69 -7.81
C ILE A 77 8.79 0.76 -9.28
N ASN A 78 8.14 1.85 -9.70
CA ASN A 78 7.75 2.00 -11.10
C ASN A 78 8.96 2.13 -12.03
N ASN A 79 10.05 2.73 -11.56
CA ASN A 79 11.32 2.81 -12.30
C ASN A 79 12.05 1.46 -12.44
N LEU A 80 11.63 0.39 -11.73
CA LEU A 80 12.16 -0.95 -11.97
C LEU A 80 11.76 -1.49 -13.34
N GLY A 81 10.72 -0.96 -13.96
CA GLY A 81 10.29 -1.34 -15.29
C GLY A 81 9.77 -2.77 -15.43
N ILE A 82 9.35 -3.40 -14.32
CA ILE A 82 8.80 -4.77 -14.31
C ILE A 82 7.51 -4.81 -15.15
N GLY A 83 6.67 -3.80 -15.00
CA GLY A 83 5.44 -3.63 -15.76
C GLY A 83 4.36 -4.68 -15.49
N PRO A 84 3.26 -4.66 -16.26
CA PRO A 84 2.17 -5.61 -16.11
C PRO A 84 2.64 -7.05 -16.28
N ILE A 85 2.36 -7.90 -15.29
CA ILE A 85 2.71 -9.33 -15.28
C ILE A 85 4.21 -9.59 -15.56
N GLY A 86 5.08 -8.61 -15.32
CA GLY A 86 6.51 -8.75 -15.51
C GLY A 86 7.01 -8.68 -16.96
N VAL A 87 6.17 -8.26 -17.90
CA VAL A 87 6.56 -8.16 -19.32
C VAL A 87 7.22 -6.84 -19.71
N GLY A 88 7.53 -6.02 -18.73
CA GLY A 88 8.10 -4.69 -18.94
C GLY A 88 7.03 -3.60 -19.05
N GLY A 89 7.44 -2.36 -18.75
CA GLY A 89 6.60 -1.18 -18.83
C GLY A 89 6.72 -0.25 -17.64
N GLU A 90 6.10 0.89 -17.74
CA GLU A 90 6.22 1.99 -16.76
C GLU A 90 5.44 1.77 -15.46
N THR A 91 4.41 0.90 -15.47
CA THR A 91 3.53 0.71 -14.32
C THR A 91 3.73 -0.66 -13.72
N THR A 92 4.53 -0.73 -12.67
CA THR A 92 4.76 -1.92 -11.83
C THR A 92 3.81 -1.92 -10.63
N CYS A 93 3.51 -0.74 -10.09
CA CYS A 93 2.71 -0.54 -8.88
C CYS A 93 1.64 0.52 -9.15
N LEU A 94 0.39 0.25 -8.75
CA LEU A 94 -0.74 1.18 -8.84
C LEU A 94 -0.86 2.10 -7.62
N GLY A 95 -0.41 1.61 -6.48
CA GLY A 95 -0.43 2.35 -5.22
C GLY A 95 0.53 1.76 -4.20
N LEU A 96 1.08 2.61 -3.36
CA LEU A 96 1.94 2.20 -2.25
C LEU A 96 1.53 2.94 -0.99
N HIS A 97 1.31 2.18 0.07
CA HIS A 97 0.96 2.72 1.37
C HIS A 97 1.85 2.11 2.46
N MET A 98 2.17 2.94 3.46
CA MET A 98 2.96 2.52 4.60
C MET A 98 2.19 2.69 5.91
N GLU A 99 2.46 1.79 6.86
CA GLU A 99 2.08 1.93 8.26
C GLU A 99 3.33 1.83 9.13
N ILE A 100 3.36 2.61 10.19
CA ILE A 100 4.47 2.64 11.14
C ILE A 100 3.98 2.34 12.54
N ALA A 101 4.71 1.50 13.25
CA ALA A 101 4.48 1.22 14.66
C ALA A 101 5.77 1.37 15.47
N GLY A 102 5.62 1.71 16.75
CA GLY A 102 6.75 1.69 17.68
C GLY A 102 7.31 0.28 17.81
N CYS A 103 8.63 0.17 17.99
CA CYS A 103 9.29 -1.11 18.18
C CYS A 103 10.46 -1.01 19.18
N HIS A 104 11.02 -2.14 19.55
CA HIS A 104 12.20 -2.19 20.41
C HIS A 104 13.42 -1.63 19.65
N SER A 105 14.29 -0.90 20.35
CA SER A 105 15.46 -0.22 19.75
C SER A 105 16.46 -1.14 19.03
N ALA A 106 16.42 -2.45 19.32
CA ALA A 106 17.32 -3.44 18.73
C ALA A 106 16.66 -4.31 17.63
N VAL A 107 15.34 -4.16 17.40
CA VAL A 107 14.60 -5.02 16.47
C VAL A 107 13.68 -4.17 15.61
N PHE A 108 13.90 -4.21 14.31
CA PHE A 108 13.12 -3.48 13.30
C PHE A 108 12.50 -4.42 12.29
N PRO A 109 11.32 -4.97 12.56
CA PRO A 109 10.63 -5.74 11.57
C PRO A 109 10.15 -4.81 10.44
N ILE A 110 10.35 -5.27 9.20
CA ILE A 110 9.79 -4.66 7.99
C ILE A 110 8.98 -5.74 7.29
N ALA A 111 7.74 -5.44 6.97
CA ALA A 111 6.90 -6.33 6.18
C ALA A 111 6.52 -5.64 4.88
N VAL A 112 6.55 -6.41 3.80
CA VAL A 112 6.10 -5.98 2.47
C VAL A 112 5.05 -6.98 2.01
N THR A 113 3.90 -6.49 1.61
CA THR A 113 2.82 -7.32 1.10
C THR A 113 2.32 -6.76 -0.23
N PHE A 114 1.81 -7.65 -1.05
CA PHE A 114 1.35 -7.31 -2.38
C PHE A 114 -0.11 -7.68 -2.55
N TYR A 115 -0.84 -6.84 -3.24
CA TYR A 115 -2.20 -7.13 -3.64
C TYR A 115 -2.33 -7.00 -5.15
N CYS A 116 -2.77 -8.08 -5.77
CA CYS A 116 -2.93 -8.23 -7.22
C CYS A 116 -3.68 -7.05 -7.86
N TRP A 117 -3.39 -6.73 -9.10
CA TRP A 117 -4.10 -5.70 -9.87
C TRP A 117 -5.63 -5.90 -9.91
N SER A 118 -6.09 -7.13 -9.71
CA SER A 118 -7.51 -7.47 -9.61
C SER A 118 -8.16 -7.00 -8.30
N ALA A 119 -7.36 -6.47 -7.36
CA ALA A 119 -7.82 -5.90 -6.11
C ALA A 119 -8.77 -4.73 -6.36
N ARG A 120 -10.03 -5.04 -6.47
CA ARG A 120 -11.09 -4.08 -6.62
C ARG A 120 -12.00 -4.18 -5.43
N TYR A 121 -12.09 -3.09 -4.70
CA TYR A 121 -12.99 -3.02 -3.57
C TYR A 121 -13.87 -1.80 -3.71
N SER A 122 -15.06 -1.91 -3.15
CA SER A 122 -16.00 -0.81 -3.06
C SER A 122 -16.49 -0.73 -1.63
N ARG A 123 -16.61 0.48 -1.13
CA ARG A 123 -17.14 0.75 0.21
C ARG A 123 -18.42 1.56 0.11
N ALA A 124 -19.45 1.06 0.74
CA ALA A 124 -20.72 1.76 0.87
C ALA A 124 -21.19 1.73 2.33
N ARG A 125 -21.92 2.75 2.73
CA ARG A 125 -22.64 2.79 4.00
C ARG A 125 -24.12 2.60 3.71
N ILE A 126 -24.70 1.59 4.36
CA ILE A 126 -26.13 1.29 4.26
C ILE A 126 -26.79 1.77 5.55
N TYR A 127 -27.76 2.63 5.43
CA TYR A 127 -28.53 3.15 6.55
C TYR A 127 -29.80 2.31 6.77
N GLN A 128 -30.33 2.37 7.98
CA GLN A 128 -31.50 1.56 8.37
C GLN A 128 -32.76 1.84 7.50
N GLU A 129 -32.88 3.08 6.99
CA GLU A 129 -33.97 3.48 6.08
C GLU A 129 -33.77 3.00 4.63
N GLY A 130 -32.75 2.16 4.37
CA GLY A 130 -32.44 1.68 3.04
C GLY A 130 -31.63 2.64 2.16
N LYS A 131 -31.27 3.81 2.67
CA LYS A 131 -30.37 4.73 1.96
C LYS A 131 -28.98 4.12 1.84
N VAL A 132 -28.41 4.20 0.64
CA VAL A 132 -27.04 3.75 0.36
C VAL A 132 -26.16 4.96 0.00
N GLU A 133 -25.01 5.05 0.64
CA GLU A 133 -24.01 6.06 0.36
C GLU A 133 -22.73 5.34 -0.12
N PHE A 134 -22.36 5.53 -1.39
CA PHE A 134 -21.11 5.02 -1.94
C PHE A 134 -19.95 5.92 -1.51
N ILE A 135 -18.97 5.35 -0.78
CA ILE A 135 -17.82 6.07 -0.24
C ILE A 135 -16.71 6.12 -1.28
N THR A 136 -16.45 4.99 -1.96
CA THR A 136 -15.35 4.88 -2.94
C THR A 136 -15.71 5.30 -4.35
N HIS A 137 -16.98 5.27 -4.68
CA HIS A 137 -17.51 5.59 -6.02
C HIS A 137 -18.72 6.53 -5.90
N PRO A 138 -18.49 7.79 -5.50
CA PRO A 138 -19.59 8.73 -5.30
C PRO A 138 -20.38 9.02 -6.60
N GLU A 139 -19.76 8.83 -7.76
CA GLU A 139 -20.40 8.96 -9.09
C GLU A 139 -21.52 7.94 -9.30
N LEU A 140 -21.50 6.79 -8.63
CA LEU A 140 -22.56 5.78 -8.75
C LEU A 140 -23.90 6.21 -8.15
N LYS A 141 -23.93 7.27 -7.36
CA LYS A 141 -25.19 7.83 -6.82
C LYS A 141 -26.14 8.28 -7.93
N GLU A 142 -25.59 8.77 -9.03
CA GLU A 142 -26.41 9.22 -10.18
C GLU A 142 -26.95 8.06 -11.02
N VAL A 143 -26.20 6.96 -11.10
CA VAL A 143 -26.57 5.79 -11.91
C VAL A 143 -27.73 5.00 -11.27
N ILE A 144 -27.78 4.92 -9.95
CA ILE A 144 -28.82 4.16 -9.23
C ILE A 144 -30.12 4.94 -9.10
N ALA A 145 -30.07 6.25 -9.14
CA ALA A 145 -31.28 7.09 -9.07
C ALA A 145 -32.16 7.02 -10.35
N HIS A 146 -31.65 6.43 -11.43
CA HIS A 146 -32.32 6.32 -12.73
C HIS A 146 -32.62 4.87 -13.15
N GLY A 147 -32.44 3.90 -12.23
CA GLY A 147 -32.74 2.47 -12.49
C GLY A 147 -34.13 2.08 -12.01
#